data_7612e850f57990b0214e99c74ee51437
#
_entry.id   7612e850f57990b0214e99c74ee51437
#
_cell.length_a   1.000
_cell.length_b   1.000
_cell.length_c   1.000
_cell.angle_alpha   90.00
_cell.angle_beta   90.00
_cell.angle_gamma   90.00
#
_symmetry.space_group_name_H-M   'P 1'
#
loop_
_entity.id
_entity.type
_entity.pdbx_description
1 polymer ?
#
loop_
_entity_poly.entity_id
_entity_poly.type
_entity_poly.pdbx_seq_one_letter_code
_entity_poly.pdbx_strand_id
1 'polypeptide(L)'
;MQIPHNAYVLIADGTKLLFFRNEGDAQYPQLEIEAKREDDNPKDSEHGRSEPGRTFSSNRGDPRTGGYGSTMGAARSAYSETDFHQLQEDNFAHETARMLKDKALANEFDQLIIVAPPKTLGELRKHYHKEVEQRIAGEVAKDLTNMPVEEIEKILQSS
;
A
#
# COMPACT_ATOMS: atom_id res chain seq x y z
N MET A 1 1.91 5.80 -23.56
CA MET A 1 0.58 5.17 -23.34
C MET A 1 -0.49 6.24 -23.43
N GLN A 2 -1.56 5.97 -24.16
CA GLN A 2 -2.71 6.88 -24.22
C GLN A 2 -3.64 6.62 -23.02
N ILE A 3 -4.11 7.71 -22.40
CA ILE A 3 -5.05 7.64 -21.28
C ILE A 3 -6.42 8.10 -21.82
N PRO A 4 -7.35 7.19 -22.10
CA PRO A 4 -8.67 7.57 -22.62
C PRO A 4 -9.44 8.46 -21.65
N HIS A 5 -10.41 9.21 -22.20
CA HIS A 5 -11.36 9.96 -21.37
C HIS A 5 -12.09 9.03 -20.41
N ASN A 6 -12.28 9.44 -19.17
CA ASN A 6 -12.84 8.64 -18.05
C ASN A 6 -12.03 7.40 -17.65
N ALA A 7 -10.82 7.20 -18.16
CA ALA A 7 -9.95 6.18 -17.63
C ALA A 7 -9.48 6.55 -16.21
N TYR A 8 -9.39 5.55 -15.37
CA TYR A 8 -8.85 5.72 -14.02
C TYR A 8 -7.38 5.36 -13.97
N VAL A 9 -6.64 6.08 -13.14
CA VAL A 9 -5.22 5.84 -12.89
C VAL A 9 -5.02 5.65 -11.40
N LEU A 10 -4.57 4.46 -11.02
CA LEU A 10 -4.17 4.15 -9.67
C LEU A 10 -2.66 4.32 -9.56
N ILE A 11 -2.21 5.14 -8.62
CA ILE A 11 -0.80 5.29 -8.28
C ILE A 11 -0.60 4.86 -6.84
N ALA A 12 0.28 3.89 -6.62
CA ALA A 12 0.53 3.32 -5.30
C ALA A 12 2.02 3.05 -5.07
N ASP A 13 2.45 3.06 -3.82
CA ASP A 13 3.82 2.74 -3.42
C ASP A 13 3.93 1.67 -2.32
N GLY A 14 2.80 1.09 -1.92
CA GLY A 14 2.71 0.12 -0.83
C GLY A 14 2.23 0.69 0.50
N THR A 15 2.24 2.01 0.66
CA THR A 15 1.70 2.71 1.84
C THR A 15 0.75 3.83 1.47
N LYS A 16 0.94 4.43 0.30
CA LYS A 16 0.16 5.54 -0.21
C LYS A 16 -0.52 5.17 -1.51
N LEU A 17 -1.74 5.64 -1.65
CA LEU A 17 -2.55 5.39 -2.83
C LEU A 17 -3.17 6.70 -3.29
N LEU A 18 -3.03 6.97 -4.57
CA LEU A 18 -3.68 8.07 -5.26
C LEU A 18 -4.54 7.50 -6.38
N PHE A 19 -5.78 7.90 -6.44
CA PHE A 19 -6.72 7.45 -7.44
C PHE A 19 -7.21 8.64 -8.26
N PHE A 20 -6.90 8.64 -9.54
CA PHE A 20 -7.22 9.72 -10.46
C PHE A 20 -8.22 9.27 -11.52
N ARG A 21 -8.98 10.22 -12.03
CA ARG A 21 -9.80 10.08 -13.23
C ARG A 21 -9.32 11.06 -14.29
N ASN A 22 -9.26 10.62 -15.54
CA ASN A 22 -8.94 11.51 -16.65
C ASN A 22 -10.19 12.26 -17.10
N GLU A 23 -10.25 13.53 -16.75
CA GLU A 23 -11.29 14.47 -17.21
C GLU A 23 -11.00 15.03 -18.60
N GLY A 24 -9.75 14.92 -19.07
CA GLY A 24 -9.32 15.32 -20.39
C GLY A 24 -9.56 14.24 -21.44
N ASP A 25 -8.77 14.26 -22.49
CA ASP A 25 -8.79 13.26 -23.55
C ASP A 25 -7.45 12.53 -23.67
N ALA A 26 -7.33 11.64 -24.66
CA ALA A 26 -6.14 10.82 -24.85
C ALA A 26 -4.90 11.65 -25.29
N GLN A 27 -5.09 12.79 -25.92
CA GLN A 27 -4.00 13.69 -26.36
C GLN A 27 -3.61 14.67 -25.26
N TYR A 28 -4.59 15.15 -24.51
CA TYR A 28 -4.43 16.13 -23.43
C TYR A 28 -5.09 15.59 -22.17
N PRO A 29 -4.44 14.64 -21.49
CA PRO A 29 -4.97 14.09 -20.25
C PRO A 29 -4.98 15.17 -19.17
N GLN A 30 -6.04 15.18 -18.40
CA GLN A 30 -6.23 16.02 -17.23
C GLN A 30 -6.63 15.11 -16.07
N LEU A 31 -5.66 14.72 -15.27
CA LEU A 31 -5.89 13.83 -14.15
C LEU A 31 -6.40 14.61 -12.93
N GLU A 32 -7.59 14.28 -12.50
CA GLU A 32 -8.18 14.81 -11.27
C GLU A 32 -8.25 13.74 -10.20
N ILE A 33 -7.93 14.14 -8.98
CA ILE A 33 -7.90 13.21 -7.84
C ILE A 33 -9.32 12.87 -7.39
N GLU A 34 -9.64 11.59 -7.38
CA GLU A 34 -10.92 11.06 -6.89
C GLU A 34 -10.80 10.57 -5.44
N ALA A 35 -9.69 9.93 -5.09
CA ALA A 35 -9.43 9.46 -3.76
C ALA A 35 -7.94 9.46 -3.44
N LYS A 36 -7.62 9.75 -2.21
CA LYS A 36 -6.28 9.62 -1.64
C LYS A 36 -6.38 8.80 -0.36
N ARG A 37 -5.49 7.84 -0.23
CA ARG A 37 -5.30 7.09 1.00
C ARG A 37 -3.83 7.04 1.31
N GLU A 38 -3.50 7.31 2.54
CA GLU A 38 -2.18 7.20 3.09
C GLU A 38 -2.32 6.36 4.36
N ASP A 39 -1.77 5.16 4.32
CA ASP A 39 -1.62 4.38 5.54
C ASP A 39 -0.47 5.01 6.30
N ASP A 40 -0.79 5.78 7.33
CA ASP A 40 0.19 6.23 8.30
C ASP A 40 0.85 4.98 8.88
N ASN A 41 1.99 4.62 8.29
CA ASN A 41 2.89 3.69 8.94
C ASN A 41 3.30 4.38 10.23
N PRO A 42 2.88 3.90 11.41
CA PRO A 42 3.31 4.52 12.65
C PRO A 42 4.84 4.51 12.61
N LYS A 43 5.41 5.68 12.47
CA LYS A 43 6.86 5.86 12.53
C LYS A 43 7.31 5.17 13.80
N ASP A 44 8.40 4.44 13.73
CA ASP A 44 9.00 3.69 14.85
C ASP A 44 9.03 4.45 16.19
N SER A 45 8.88 5.78 16.15
CA SER A 45 8.76 6.66 17.32
C SER A 45 7.47 6.49 18.13
N GLU A 46 6.41 5.94 17.57
CA GLU A 46 5.15 5.74 18.32
C GLU A 46 5.07 4.35 18.96
N HIS A 47 5.81 3.38 18.46
CA HIS A 47 5.96 2.09 19.13
C HIS A 47 6.80 2.17 20.41
N GLY A 48 7.57 3.24 20.61
CA GLY A 48 8.32 3.52 21.83
C GLY A 48 7.50 4.19 22.93
N ARG A 49 6.27 4.59 22.65
CA ARG A 49 5.30 5.07 23.64
C ARG A 49 4.30 4.00 24.05
N SER A 50 4.76 2.80 24.31
CA SER A 50 4.11 2.06 25.35
C SER A 50 4.38 2.88 26.62
N GLU A 51 3.33 3.44 27.19
CA GLU A 51 3.41 3.96 28.56
C GLU A 51 4.24 2.96 29.35
N PRO A 52 5.19 3.42 30.18
CA PRO A 52 5.84 2.50 31.10
C PRO A 52 4.71 1.92 31.93
N GLY A 53 4.20 0.80 31.50
CA GLY A 53 3.23 0.04 32.25
C GLY A 53 3.87 -0.14 33.58
N ARG A 54 3.27 0.38 34.61
CA ARG A 54 3.64 0.11 35.97
C ARG A 54 3.49 -1.39 36.16
N THR A 55 4.47 -2.14 35.75
CA THR A 55 4.67 -3.48 36.23
C THR A 55 5.08 -3.34 37.68
N PHE A 56 4.10 -3.24 38.52
CA PHE A 56 4.27 -3.59 39.90
C PHE A 56 4.54 -5.09 39.94
N SER A 57 5.71 -5.45 39.57
CA SER A 57 6.28 -6.73 39.95
C SER A 57 6.81 -6.60 41.37
N SER A 58 5.92 -6.51 42.32
CA SER A 58 6.21 -6.88 43.67
C SER A 58 6.17 -8.41 43.76
N ASN A 59 7.01 -9.04 43.00
CA ASN A 59 7.28 -10.44 43.26
C ASN A 59 8.61 -10.52 43.97
N ARG A 60 8.52 -10.61 45.30
CA ARG A 60 9.59 -11.18 46.14
C ARG A 60 9.73 -12.60 45.67
N GLY A 61 10.52 -12.79 44.60
CA GLY A 61 10.86 -14.11 44.12
C GLY A 61 11.66 -14.85 45.11
N ASP A 62 11.17 -15.99 45.45
CA ASP A 62 11.88 -17.05 46.16
C ASP A 62 13.20 -17.37 45.42
N PRO A 63 14.39 -17.32 46.06
CA PRO A 63 15.66 -17.50 45.37
C PRO A 63 16.00 -18.96 45.02
N ARG A 64 15.03 -19.86 45.02
CA ARG A 64 15.28 -21.31 44.86
C ARG A 64 14.89 -21.91 43.51
N THR A 65 14.33 -21.19 42.60
CA THR A 65 14.10 -21.70 41.25
C THR A 65 15.18 -21.18 40.32
N GLY A 66 16.17 -22.01 40.09
CA GLY A 66 17.16 -21.84 39.04
C GLY A 66 16.44 -21.78 37.69
N GLY A 67 16.08 -20.56 37.25
CA GLY A 67 15.50 -20.33 35.96
C GLY A 67 16.56 -20.57 34.91
N TYR A 68 16.40 -21.58 34.10
CA TYR A 68 17.05 -21.66 32.80
C TYR A 68 16.62 -20.42 32.03
N GLY A 69 17.54 -19.48 31.92
CA GLY A 69 17.35 -18.28 31.15
C GLY A 69 17.01 -18.64 29.70
N SER A 70 15.76 -18.46 29.36
CA SER A 70 15.31 -18.55 28.02
C SER A 70 15.96 -17.43 27.20
N THR A 71 17.00 -17.76 26.46
CA THR A 71 17.63 -16.90 25.45
C THR A 71 16.78 -16.72 24.21
N MET A 72 15.47 -16.96 24.30
CA MET A 72 14.54 -16.81 23.18
C MET A 72 14.03 -15.38 22.93
N GLY A 73 14.40 -14.42 23.78
CA GLY A 73 13.89 -13.04 23.64
C GLY A 73 14.52 -12.22 22.52
N ALA A 74 15.76 -12.50 22.14
CA ALA A 74 16.49 -11.69 21.17
C ALA A 74 16.19 -12.06 19.70
N ALA A 75 15.75 -13.29 19.45
CA ALA A 75 15.43 -13.73 18.08
C ALA A 75 14.04 -13.28 17.60
N ARG A 76 13.13 -12.93 18.51
CA ARG A 76 11.77 -12.53 18.17
C ARG A 76 11.66 -11.09 17.63
N SER A 77 12.52 -10.18 18.05
CA SER A 77 12.40 -8.78 17.66
C SER A 77 12.92 -8.50 16.23
N ALA A 78 14.01 -9.14 15.80
CA ALA A 78 14.53 -8.99 14.44
C ALA A 78 13.66 -9.69 13.39
N TYR A 79 12.99 -10.77 13.75
CA TYR A 79 12.08 -11.51 12.88
C TYR A 79 10.74 -10.77 12.70
N SER A 80 10.30 -10.03 13.70
CA SER A 80 9.01 -9.34 13.71
C SER A 80 8.94 -8.10 12.80
N GLU A 81 10.06 -7.39 12.57
CA GLU A 81 10.05 -6.19 11.74
C GLU A 81 9.88 -6.51 10.25
N THR A 82 10.64 -7.47 9.72
CA THR A 82 10.53 -7.88 8.32
C THR A 82 9.16 -8.50 8.02
N ASP A 83 8.65 -9.36 8.92
CA ASP A 83 7.32 -9.95 8.79
C ASP A 83 6.21 -8.91 8.92
N PHE A 84 6.40 -7.89 9.77
CA PHE A 84 5.45 -6.80 9.94
C PHE A 84 5.35 -5.93 8.69
N HIS A 85 6.47 -5.58 8.06
CA HIS A 85 6.48 -4.83 6.80
C HIS A 85 5.85 -5.63 5.65
N GLN A 86 6.13 -6.93 5.56
CA GLN A 86 5.52 -7.81 4.57
C GLN A 86 4.01 -7.92 4.78
N LEU A 87 3.57 -8.05 6.01
CA LEU A 87 2.15 -8.09 6.36
C LEU A 87 1.43 -6.78 6.02
N GLN A 88 2.07 -5.64 6.26
CA GLN A 88 1.51 -4.33 5.88
C GLN A 88 1.38 -4.17 4.38
N GLU A 89 2.39 -4.57 3.62
CA GLU A 89 2.35 -4.54 2.16
C GLU A 89 1.25 -5.45 1.60
N ASP A 90 1.11 -6.63 2.17
CA ASP A 90 0.07 -7.59 1.81
C ASP A 90 -1.34 -7.04 2.13
N ASN A 91 -1.53 -6.46 3.30
CA ASN A 91 -2.78 -5.83 3.70
C ASN A 91 -3.12 -4.64 2.80
N PHE A 92 -2.13 -3.80 2.49
CA PHE A 92 -2.30 -2.68 1.57
C PHE A 92 -2.74 -3.15 0.19
N ALA A 93 -2.07 -4.16 -0.37
CA ALA A 93 -2.41 -4.74 -1.66
C ALA A 93 -3.80 -5.37 -1.65
N HIS A 94 -4.16 -6.10 -0.61
CA HIS A 94 -5.47 -6.70 -0.45
C HIS A 94 -6.60 -5.66 -0.38
N GLU A 95 -6.42 -4.63 0.43
CA GLU A 95 -7.42 -3.55 0.57
C GLU A 95 -7.55 -2.70 -0.70
N THR A 96 -6.43 -2.43 -1.37
CA THR A 96 -6.42 -1.74 -2.66
C THR A 96 -7.17 -2.55 -3.72
N ALA A 97 -6.89 -3.84 -3.81
CA ALA A 97 -7.59 -4.73 -4.73
C ALA A 97 -9.09 -4.84 -4.43
N ARG A 98 -9.47 -4.82 -3.16
CA ARG A 98 -10.87 -4.79 -2.74
C ARG A 98 -11.57 -3.50 -3.15
N MET A 99 -10.93 -2.36 -2.96
CA MET A 99 -11.45 -1.07 -3.41
C MET A 99 -11.65 -1.04 -4.93
N LEU A 100 -10.69 -1.53 -5.70
CA LEU A 100 -10.79 -1.62 -7.15
C LEU A 100 -11.91 -2.55 -7.58
N LYS A 101 -12.08 -3.67 -6.91
CA LYS A 101 -13.20 -4.60 -7.14
C LYS A 101 -14.55 -3.92 -6.94
N ASP A 102 -14.74 -3.24 -5.81
CA ASP A 102 -15.99 -2.57 -5.50
C ASP A 102 -16.33 -1.51 -6.55
N LYS A 103 -15.33 -0.73 -6.99
CA LYS A 103 -15.47 0.27 -8.04
C LYS A 103 -15.76 -0.35 -9.42
N ALA A 104 -15.11 -1.44 -9.75
CA ALA A 104 -15.35 -2.16 -11.01
C ALA A 104 -16.75 -2.76 -11.06
N LEU A 105 -17.22 -3.37 -9.98
CA LEU A 105 -18.58 -3.93 -9.88
C LEU A 105 -19.66 -2.84 -9.91
N ALA A 106 -19.36 -1.65 -9.42
CA ALA A 106 -20.23 -0.47 -9.53
C ALA A 106 -20.16 0.22 -10.92
N ASN A 107 -19.36 -0.30 -11.84
CA ASN A 107 -19.12 0.29 -13.17
C ASN A 107 -18.63 1.74 -13.12
N GLU A 108 -17.82 2.10 -12.13
CA GLU A 108 -17.27 3.43 -11.98
C GLU A 108 -16.18 3.72 -13.03
N PHE A 109 -15.54 2.69 -13.56
CA PHE A 109 -14.53 2.81 -14.60
C PHE A 109 -14.60 1.65 -15.60
N ASP A 110 -14.27 1.92 -16.85
CA ASP A 110 -14.15 0.91 -17.92
C ASP A 110 -12.68 0.55 -18.18
N GLN A 111 -11.76 1.47 -17.96
CA GLN A 111 -10.34 1.29 -18.18
C GLN A 111 -9.55 1.78 -16.96
N LEU A 112 -8.56 1.00 -16.57
CA LEU A 112 -7.71 1.25 -15.43
C LEU A 112 -6.24 1.14 -15.83
N ILE A 113 -5.45 2.13 -15.44
CA ILE A 113 -4.00 2.11 -15.52
C ILE A 113 -3.46 2.02 -14.10
N ILE A 114 -2.53 1.10 -13.86
CA ILE A 114 -1.94 0.89 -12.54
C ILE A 114 -0.46 1.29 -12.58
N VAL A 115 -0.08 2.16 -11.69
CA VAL A 115 1.28 2.66 -11.55
C VAL A 115 1.77 2.37 -10.14
N ALA A 116 2.77 1.53 -10.03
CA ALA A 116 3.37 1.19 -8.74
C ALA A 116 4.78 0.61 -8.95
N PRO A 117 5.63 0.63 -7.91
CA PRO A 117 6.90 -0.08 -7.96
C PRO A 117 6.72 -1.56 -8.28
N PRO A 118 7.73 -2.22 -8.89
CA PRO A 118 7.61 -3.62 -9.30
C PRO A 118 7.16 -4.57 -8.18
N LYS A 119 7.62 -4.35 -6.96
CA LYS A 119 7.25 -5.15 -5.80
C LYS A 119 5.75 -4.99 -5.48
N THR A 120 5.28 -3.76 -5.42
CA THR A 120 3.87 -3.45 -5.15
C THR A 120 2.95 -3.98 -6.25
N LEU A 121 3.34 -3.86 -7.52
CA LEU A 121 2.61 -4.48 -8.63
C LEU A 121 2.50 -5.98 -8.48
N GLY A 122 3.60 -6.65 -8.09
CA GLY A 122 3.61 -8.09 -7.85
C GLY A 122 2.64 -8.50 -6.76
N GLU A 123 2.55 -7.74 -5.67
CA GLU A 123 1.59 -8.00 -4.60
C GLU A 123 0.15 -7.72 -5.04
N LEU A 124 -0.10 -6.61 -5.72
CA LEU A 124 -1.43 -6.28 -6.24
C LEU A 124 -1.97 -7.35 -7.18
N ARG A 125 -1.15 -7.87 -8.08
CA ARG A 125 -1.53 -8.93 -9.05
C ARG A 125 -2.05 -10.20 -8.39
N LYS A 126 -1.62 -10.51 -7.18
CA LYS A 126 -2.08 -11.68 -6.43
C LYS A 126 -3.53 -11.55 -5.95
N HIS A 127 -4.04 -10.32 -5.85
CA HIS A 127 -5.33 -10.03 -5.23
C HIS A 127 -6.38 -9.47 -6.19
N TYR A 128 -6.05 -9.24 -7.46
CA TYR A 128 -7.00 -8.67 -8.42
C TYR A 128 -8.23 -9.57 -8.60
N HIS A 129 -9.39 -8.94 -8.52
CA HIS A 129 -10.62 -9.57 -8.94
C HIS A 129 -10.68 -9.63 -10.47
N LYS A 130 -11.33 -10.66 -11.00
CA LYS A 130 -11.49 -10.88 -12.43
C LYS A 130 -12.05 -9.66 -13.18
N GLU A 131 -13.02 -8.98 -12.60
CA GLU A 131 -13.60 -7.75 -13.16
C GLU A 131 -12.59 -6.60 -13.24
N VAL A 132 -11.65 -6.55 -12.30
CA VAL A 132 -10.56 -5.56 -12.32
C VAL A 132 -9.55 -5.91 -13.41
N GLU A 133 -9.14 -7.18 -13.50
CA GLU A 133 -8.17 -7.64 -14.52
C GLU A 133 -8.63 -7.33 -15.93
N GLN A 134 -9.92 -7.53 -16.22
CA GLN A 134 -10.50 -7.26 -17.53
C GLN A 134 -10.47 -5.79 -17.94
N ARG A 135 -10.37 -4.89 -16.96
CA ARG A 135 -10.38 -3.44 -17.16
C ARG A 135 -9.00 -2.80 -17.13
N ILE A 136 -7.97 -3.57 -16.81
CA ILE A 136 -6.59 -3.07 -16.80
C ILE A 136 -6.13 -2.83 -18.23
N ALA A 137 -5.95 -1.56 -18.59
CA ALA A 137 -5.43 -1.15 -19.89
C ALA A 137 -3.90 -1.17 -19.94
N GLY A 138 -3.25 -0.99 -18.81
CA GLY A 138 -1.80 -0.99 -18.70
C GLY A 138 -1.30 -0.92 -17.27
N GLU A 139 -0.05 -1.32 -17.09
CA GLU A 139 0.68 -1.23 -15.83
C GLU A 139 2.03 -0.55 -16.07
N VAL A 140 2.39 0.35 -15.19
CA VAL A 140 3.67 1.07 -15.21
C VAL A 140 4.42 0.80 -13.93
N ALA A 141 5.60 0.20 -14.04
CA ALA A 141 6.45 -0.18 -12.90
C ALA A 141 7.32 1.00 -12.45
N LYS A 142 6.70 2.03 -11.88
CA LYS A 142 7.37 3.23 -11.38
C LYS A 142 6.69 3.71 -10.11
N ASP A 143 7.46 4.37 -9.25
CA ASP A 143 6.92 5.11 -8.10
C ASP A 143 6.71 6.57 -8.48
N LEU A 144 5.45 6.96 -8.59
CA LEU A 144 5.04 8.34 -8.95
C LEU A 144 4.21 9.01 -7.84
N THR A 145 4.13 8.41 -6.66
CA THR A 145 3.26 8.89 -5.56
C THR A 145 3.61 10.28 -5.05
N ASN A 146 4.86 10.69 -5.19
CA ASN A 146 5.35 11.98 -4.72
C ASN A 146 5.57 13.00 -5.85
N MET A 147 5.13 12.69 -7.05
CA MET A 147 5.29 13.60 -8.20
C MET A 147 4.07 14.51 -8.40
N PRO A 148 4.28 15.72 -8.94
CA PRO A 148 3.19 16.59 -9.37
C PRO A 148 2.36 15.93 -10.48
N VAL A 149 1.07 16.23 -10.52
CA VAL A 149 0.14 15.63 -11.49
C VAL A 149 0.59 15.87 -12.94
N GLU A 150 1.08 17.05 -13.25
CA GLU A 150 1.58 17.40 -14.58
C GLU A 150 2.76 16.53 -15.05
N GLU A 151 3.64 16.14 -14.13
CA GLU A 151 4.75 15.24 -14.43
C GLU A 151 4.27 13.80 -14.58
N ILE A 152 3.31 13.39 -13.75
CA ILE A 152 2.66 12.08 -13.87
C ILE A 152 2.05 11.93 -15.26
N GLU A 153 1.31 12.91 -15.72
CA GLU A 153 0.69 12.92 -17.06
C GLU A 153 1.74 12.76 -18.18
N LYS A 154 2.82 13.52 -18.11
CA LYS A 154 3.93 13.42 -19.08
C LYS A 154 4.60 12.05 -19.09
N ILE A 155 4.85 11.49 -17.91
CA ILE A 155 5.48 10.17 -17.78
C ILE A 155 4.56 9.09 -18.35
N LEU A 156 3.28 9.14 -18.06
CA LEU A 156 2.31 8.18 -18.57
C LEU A 156 2.15 8.27 -20.08
N GLN A 157 2.14 9.47 -20.64
CA GLN A 157 2.08 9.65 -22.09
C GLN A 157 3.32 9.11 -22.81
N SER A 158 4.49 9.18 -22.17
CA SER A 158 5.76 8.70 -22.73
C SER A 158 6.04 7.21 -22.49
N SER A 159 5.22 6.54 -21.73
CA SER A 159 5.42 5.14 -21.32
C SER A 159 4.83 4.11 -22.31
#